data_1088c35a5563323a42af472908057b84
#
_entry.id   1088c35a5563323a42af472908057b84
#
_cell.length_a   1.000
_cell.length_b   1.000
_cell.length_c   1.000
_cell.angle_alpha   90.00
_cell.angle_beta   90.00
_cell.angle_gamma   90.00
#
_symmetry.space_group_name_H-M   'P 1'
#
loop_
_entity.id
_entity.type
_entity.pdbx_description
1 polymer ?
#
loop_
_entity_poly.entity_id
_entity_poly.type
_entity_poly.pdbx_seq_one_letter_code
_entity_poly.pdbx_strand_id
1 'polypeptide(L)'
;MLHIYRLLSIIVLAFPILYLTQCTHEPQPTISIKGNLVFHLHSMVGANTVFQYDSVYKVNGNRKISLNFAQMYISDIQLIKSDGSVYNMTGIVFLKTLENEIYQSGDVPAGSYQAIRFSIGLDSVENLKVPLLKSNSLFNTPQMWFGNTAQTQGYIFLNMTGKIDTTALGIGTLAEMKPFSYKIGTNANYKQVIMNNVNFTVLPGQSQYVHFLIDYNKLFTGIQLSNPTNLFINSTADNSTVLAKKICNNIPSMFILDLN
;
A
#
# COMPACT_ATOMS: atom_id res chain seq x y z
N MET A 1 -93.46 -33.35 50.39
CA MET A 1 -91.98 -33.42 50.43
C MET A 1 -91.46 -32.89 49.18
N LEU A 2 -90.95 -31.66 49.26
CA LEU A 2 -90.52 -30.87 48.04
C LEU A 2 -89.02 -30.91 47.94
N HIS A 3 -88.47 -31.43 46.85
CA HIS A 3 -87.06 -31.30 46.56
C HIS A 3 -86.81 -30.11 45.58
N ILE A 4 -86.15 -29.12 46.08
CA ILE A 4 -85.72 -27.96 45.35
C ILE A 4 -84.34 -28.26 44.68
N TYR A 5 -84.30 -28.33 43.36
CA TYR A 5 -83.04 -28.41 42.61
C TYR A 5 -82.57 -26.99 42.38
N ARG A 6 -81.40 -26.68 42.98
CA ARG A 6 -80.65 -25.44 42.63
C ARG A 6 -79.82 -25.69 41.38
N LEU A 7 -80.14 -25.03 40.31
CA LEU A 7 -79.29 -24.91 39.14
C LEU A 7 -78.16 -23.96 39.47
N LEU A 8 -76.91 -24.42 39.45
CA LEU A 8 -75.73 -23.58 39.50
C LEU A 8 -75.34 -23.29 38.10
N SER A 9 -75.51 -22.04 37.65
CA SER A 9 -75.01 -21.54 36.38
C SER A 9 -73.51 -21.22 36.51
N ILE A 10 -72.69 -22.01 35.87
CA ILE A 10 -71.23 -21.71 35.74
C ILE A 10 -71.05 -20.79 34.54
N ILE A 11 -70.78 -19.52 34.84
CA ILE A 11 -70.36 -18.56 33.81
C ILE A 11 -68.86 -18.83 33.55
N VAL A 12 -68.53 -19.45 32.45
CA VAL A 12 -67.18 -19.57 31.93
C VAL A 12 -66.82 -18.26 31.25
N LEU A 13 -66.04 -17.41 31.93
CA LEU A 13 -65.44 -16.24 31.34
C LEU A 13 -64.29 -16.69 30.41
N ALA A 14 -64.57 -16.72 29.11
CA ALA A 14 -63.53 -16.88 28.10
C ALA A 14 -62.71 -15.59 28.03
N PHE A 15 -61.55 -15.57 28.59
CA PHE A 15 -60.54 -14.55 28.37
C PHE A 15 -59.89 -14.77 26.99
N PRO A 16 -59.99 -13.82 26.03
CA PRO A 16 -59.19 -13.91 24.82
C PRO A 16 -57.74 -13.63 25.18
N ILE A 17 -56.89 -14.65 25.16
CA ILE A 17 -55.44 -14.48 25.22
C ILE A 17 -55.04 -13.83 23.89
N LEU A 18 -54.84 -12.52 23.89
CA LEU A 18 -54.14 -11.81 22.81
C LEU A 18 -52.69 -12.28 22.82
N TYR A 19 -52.36 -13.23 21.95
CA TYR A 19 -50.98 -13.47 21.57
C TYR A 19 -50.49 -12.26 20.82
N LEU A 20 -49.87 -11.32 21.51
CA LEU A 20 -48.97 -10.33 20.89
C LEU A 20 -47.82 -11.11 20.28
N THR A 21 -47.91 -11.51 19.03
CA THR A 21 -46.76 -11.89 18.25
C THR A 21 -45.91 -10.64 18.12
N GLN A 22 -44.98 -10.45 19.05
CA GLN A 22 -43.85 -9.55 18.81
C GLN A 22 -43.13 -10.10 17.58
N CYS A 23 -43.34 -9.49 16.43
CA CYS A 23 -42.41 -9.58 15.33
C CYS A 23 -41.10 -9.02 15.83
N THR A 24 -40.25 -9.90 16.39
CA THR A 24 -38.83 -9.61 16.51
C THR A 24 -38.33 -9.44 15.09
N HIS A 25 -38.23 -8.19 14.68
CA HIS A 25 -37.53 -7.85 13.45
C HIS A 25 -36.06 -8.25 13.73
N GLU A 26 -35.69 -9.50 13.38
CA GLU A 26 -34.28 -9.83 13.32
C GLU A 26 -33.65 -8.83 12.39
N PRO A 27 -32.60 -8.08 12.83
CA PRO A 27 -31.94 -7.17 11.92
C PRO A 27 -31.48 -8.01 10.73
N GLN A 28 -32.03 -7.73 9.56
CA GLN A 28 -31.57 -8.37 8.33
C GLN A 28 -30.06 -8.21 8.29
N PRO A 29 -29.28 -9.29 8.04
CA PRO A 29 -27.85 -9.18 7.91
C PRO A 29 -27.61 -8.13 6.82
N THR A 30 -26.97 -7.03 7.20
CA THR A 30 -26.53 -6.01 6.26
C THR A 30 -25.59 -6.71 5.31
N ILE A 31 -26.04 -7.08 4.12
CA ILE A 31 -25.19 -7.59 3.06
C ILE A 31 -24.22 -6.46 2.80
N SER A 32 -22.97 -6.64 3.26
CA SER A 32 -21.91 -5.69 2.95
C SER A 32 -21.72 -5.71 1.44
N ILE A 33 -22.30 -4.73 0.78
CA ILE A 33 -22.17 -4.57 -0.66
C ILE A 33 -20.74 -4.17 -0.93
N LYS A 34 -19.99 -5.02 -1.64
CA LYS A 34 -18.57 -4.84 -1.96
C LYS A 34 -18.36 -4.75 -3.45
N GLY A 35 -17.30 -4.05 -3.84
CA GLY A 35 -16.71 -4.12 -5.17
C GLY A 35 -15.22 -4.45 -5.04
N ASN A 36 -14.56 -4.70 -6.16
CA ASN A 36 -13.12 -4.99 -6.18
C ASN A 36 -12.32 -3.71 -6.46
N LEU A 37 -11.24 -3.49 -5.70
CA LEU A 37 -10.32 -2.38 -5.94
C LEU A 37 -9.02 -2.90 -6.56
N VAL A 38 -8.57 -2.22 -7.61
CA VAL A 38 -7.35 -2.51 -8.34
C VAL A 38 -6.47 -1.28 -8.37
N PHE A 39 -5.23 -1.40 -7.92
CA PHE A 39 -4.23 -0.35 -8.08
C PHE A 39 -3.49 -0.53 -9.40
N HIS A 40 -3.44 0.53 -10.20
CA HIS A 40 -2.65 0.60 -11.40
C HIS A 40 -1.51 1.59 -11.18
N LEU A 41 -0.28 1.05 -11.01
CA LEU A 41 0.90 1.77 -10.54
C LEU A 41 1.94 1.87 -11.66
N HIS A 42 1.88 2.94 -12.44
CA HIS A 42 2.81 3.17 -13.55
C HIS A 42 4.18 3.61 -13.04
N SER A 43 5.24 2.95 -13.51
CA SER A 43 6.63 3.32 -13.21
C SER A 43 7.12 4.40 -14.18
N MET A 44 7.67 5.50 -13.64
CA MET A 44 8.16 6.63 -14.40
C MET A 44 9.58 7.03 -13.98
N VAL A 45 10.35 7.61 -14.90
CA VAL A 45 11.56 8.39 -14.61
C VAL A 45 11.42 9.73 -15.31
N GLY A 46 11.05 10.76 -14.58
CA GLY A 46 10.65 12.04 -15.14
C GLY A 46 9.40 11.89 -16.03
N ALA A 47 9.49 12.29 -17.29
CA ALA A 47 8.38 12.15 -18.24
C ALA A 47 8.35 10.81 -19.00
N ASN A 48 9.27 9.88 -18.69
CA ASN A 48 9.40 8.62 -19.42
C ASN A 48 8.79 7.48 -18.63
N THR A 49 7.91 6.72 -19.25
CA THR A 49 7.43 5.44 -18.72
C THR A 49 8.54 4.40 -18.70
N VAL A 50 8.65 3.64 -17.63
CA VAL A 50 9.71 2.67 -17.41
C VAL A 50 9.14 1.27 -17.36
N PHE A 51 9.39 0.48 -18.41
CA PHE A 51 8.96 -0.92 -18.48
C PHE A 51 10.12 -1.91 -18.37
N GLN A 52 11.37 -1.42 -18.56
CA GLN A 52 12.54 -2.30 -18.70
C GLN A 52 13.68 -1.82 -17.81
N TYR A 53 14.38 -2.78 -17.22
CA TYR A 53 15.67 -2.55 -16.62
C TYR A 53 16.73 -2.22 -17.69
N ASP A 54 17.81 -1.59 -17.26
CA ASP A 54 18.99 -1.24 -18.05
C ASP A 54 18.77 -0.22 -19.17
N SER A 55 17.54 0.25 -19.41
CA SER A 55 17.31 1.40 -20.28
C SER A 55 17.79 2.69 -19.64
N VAL A 56 18.30 3.62 -20.46
CA VAL A 56 18.86 4.90 -20.00
C VAL A 56 17.82 6.00 -20.07
N TYR A 57 17.58 6.61 -18.93
CA TYR A 57 16.65 7.74 -18.75
C TYR A 57 17.41 9.00 -18.34
N LYS A 58 16.73 10.14 -18.34
CA LYS A 58 17.27 11.42 -17.88
C LYS A 58 16.56 11.85 -16.59
N VAL A 59 17.34 12.21 -15.58
CA VAL A 59 16.88 12.72 -14.29
C VAL A 59 17.55 14.07 -14.00
N ASN A 60 16.95 14.89 -13.13
CA ASN A 60 17.52 16.16 -12.69
C ASN A 60 18.13 16.98 -13.86
N GLY A 61 17.30 17.26 -14.88
CA GLY A 61 17.72 17.92 -16.11
C GLY A 61 18.16 16.92 -17.18
N ASN A 62 19.45 16.74 -17.38
CA ASN A 62 19.98 15.85 -18.43
C ASN A 62 20.79 14.66 -17.92
N ARG A 63 20.94 14.52 -16.60
CA ARG A 63 21.75 13.45 -16.00
C ARG A 63 21.20 12.08 -16.38
N LYS A 64 22.06 11.21 -16.86
CA LYS A 64 21.68 9.86 -17.28
C LYS A 64 21.57 8.92 -16.08
N ILE A 65 20.55 8.06 -16.08
CA ILE A 65 20.35 6.98 -15.13
C ILE A 65 19.89 5.73 -15.88
N SER A 66 20.31 4.55 -15.39
CA SER A 66 19.69 3.28 -15.73
C SER A 66 19.38 2.51 -14.44
N LEU A 67 18.27 1.78 -14.42
CA LEU A 67 17.85 0.97 -13.29
C LEU A 67 18.07 -0.50 -13.59
N ASN A 68 18.83 -1.20 -12.75
CA ASN A 68 18.99 -2.65 -12.82
C ASN A 68 17.99 -3.38 -11.92
N PHE A 69 17.49 -2.67 -10.89
CA PHE A 69 16.53 -3.19 -9.93
C PHE A 69 15.77 -2.03 -9.29
N ALA A 70 14.46 -2.17 -9.16
CA ALA A 70 13.63 -1.24 -8.39
C ALA A 70 12.40 -1.97 -7.86
N GLN A 71 12.35 -2.18 -6.55
CA GLN A 71 11.23 -2.82 -5.86
C GLN A 71 10.95 -2.11 -4.54
N MET A 72 9.66 -2.09 -4.14
CA MET A 72 9.26 -1.57 -2.84
C MET A 72 8.04 -2.30 -2.29
N TYR A 73 7.98 -2.43 -0.95
CA TYR A 73 6.76 -2.86 -0.27
C TYR A 73 5.80 -1.68 -0.12
N ILE A 74 4.53 -1.91 -0.44
CA ILE A 74 3.41 -1.01 -0.16
C ILE A 74 2.50 -1.75 0.81
N SER A 75 2.27 -1.19 1.99
CA SER A 75 1.51 -1.80 3.08
C SER A 75 0.58 -0.79 3.77
N ASP A 76 -0.17 -1.25 4.76
CA ASP A 76 -1.05 -0.42 5.60
C ASP A 76 -1.96 0.50 4.78
N ILE A 77 -2.58 -0.09 3.75
CA ILE A 77 -3.44 0.65 2.84
C ILE A 77 -4.75 0.99 3.55
N GLN A 78 -5.11 2.26 3.49
CA GLN A 78 -6.33 2.81 4.07
C GLN A 78 -7.08 3.62 3.01
N LEU A 79 -8.36 3.37 2.90
CA LEU A 79 -9.26 4.14 2.04
C LEU A 79 -10.05 5.12 2.90
N ILE A 80 -10.02 6.40 2.57
CA ILE A 80 -10.72 7.45 3.31
C ILE A 80 -11.97 7.81 2.52
N LYS A 81 -13.13 7.55 3.11
CA LYS A 81 -14.43 7.83 2.48
C LYS A 81 -14.73 9.32 2.46
N SER A 82 -15.69 9.71 1.64
CA SER A 82 -16.13 11.10 1.52
C SER A 82 -16.73 11.66 2.82
N ASP A 83 -17.23 10.82 3.72
CA ASP A 83 -17.70 11.18 5.06
C ASP A 83 -16.57 11.27 6.11
N GLY A 84 -15.32 11.02 5.71
CA GLY A 84 -14.13 11.01 6.57
C GLY A 84 -13.87 9.70 7.30
N SER A 85 -14.76 8.70 7.21
CA SER A 85 -14.52 7.39 7.80
C SER A 85 -13.40 6.65 7.07
N VAL A 86 -12.68 5.78 7.79
CA VAL A 86 -11.51 5.08 7.27
C VAL A 86 -11.80 3.59 7.16
N TYR A 87 -11.57 3.02 5.99
CA TYR A 87 -11.55 1.59 5.77
C TYR A 87 -10.10 1.09 5.68
N ASN A 88 -9.70 0.23 6.63
CA ASN A 88 -8.37 -0.37 6.66
C ASN A 88 -8.36 -1.67 5.83
N MET A 89 -7.46 -1.76 4.87
CA MET A 89 -7.25 -2.97 4.05
C MET A 89 -6.26 -3.89 4.76
N THR A 90 -6.74 -4.56 5.81
CA THR A 90 -5.89 -5.38 6.68
C THR A 90 -5.27 -6.56 5.95
N GLY A 91 -3.97 -6.77 6.13
CA GLY A 91 -3.21 -7.89 5.58
C GLY A 91 -2.87 -7.77 4.09
N ILE A 92 -3.20 -6.66 3.45
CA ILE A 92 -2.83 -6.40 2.07
C ILE A 92 -1.46 -5.75 2.02
N VAL A 93 -0.53 -6.42 1.33
CA VAL A 93 0.82 -5.93 1.05
C VAL A 93 1.12 -6.17 -0.42
N PHE A 94 1.65 -5.17 -1.11
CA PHE A 94 2.16 -5.30 -2.47
C PHE A 94 3.69 -5.25 -2.47
N LEU A 95 4.31 -6.05 -3.33
CA LEU A 95 5.69 -5.85 -3.75
C LEU A 95 5.68 -5.23 -5.15
N LYS A 96 5.81 -3.90 -5.21
CA LYS A 96 5.86 -3.15 -6.48
C LYS A 96 7.21 -3.38 -7.15
N THR A 97 7.17 -3.85 -8.39
CA THR A 97 8.32 -3.97 -9.29
C THR A 97 8.20 -3.00 -10.46
N LEU A 98 9.22 -2.83 -11.30
CA LEU A 98 9.11 -1.98 -12.49
C LEU A 98 8.08 -2.52 -13.48
N GLU A 99 8.11 -3.84 -13.71
CA GLU A 99 7.35 -4.50 -14.77
C GLU A 99 5.88 -4.71 -14.43
N ASN A 100 5.58 -4.93 -13.14
CA ASN A 100 4.20 -5.15 -12.73
C ASN A 100 3.53 -3.82 -12.40
N GLU A 101 2.42 -3.55 -13.06
CA GLU A 101 1.63 -2.34 -12.85
C GLU A 101 0.29 -2.60 -12.18
N ILE A 102 -0.25 -3.83 -12.26
CA ILE A 102 -1.59 -4.16 -11.77
C ILE A 102 -1.50 -4.90 -10.44
N TYR A 103 -2.13 -4.37 -9.40
CA TYR A 103 -2.17 -4.92 -8.05
C TYR A 103 -3.60 -5.09 -7.57
N GLN A 104 -4.04 -6.34 -7.46
CA GLN A 104 -5.35 -6.68 -6.94
C GLN A 104 -5.37 -6.51 -5.43
N SER A 105 -6.22 -5.63 -4.92
CA SER A 105 -6.34 -5.43 -3.47
C SER A 105 -7.51 -6.19 -2.84
N GLY A 106 -8.37 -6.78 -3.67
CA GLY A 106 -9.54 -7.54 -3.24
C GLY A 106 -10.76 -6.67 -2.96
N ASP A 107 -11.71 -7.24 -2.26
CA ASP A 107 -13.00 -6.64 -2.00
C ASP A 107 -12.93 -5.51 -0.98
N VAL A 108 -13.54 -4.38 -1.33
CA VAL A 108 -13.71 -3.23 -0.45
C VAL A 108 -15.19 -2.81 -0.40
N PRO A 109 -15.66 -2.16 0.68
CA PRO A 109 -17.03 -1.68 0.75
C PRO A 109 -17.36 -0.75 -0.42
N ALA A 110 -18.54 -0.92 -1.01
CA ALA A 110 -19.05 0.02 -1.99
C ALA A 110 -19.26 1.41 -1.38
N GLY A 111 -19.02 2.45 -2.17
CA GLY A 111 -19.14 3.84 -1.70
C GLY A 111 -18.14 4.77 -2.36
N SER A 112 -18.22 6.05 -1.99
CA SER A 112 -17.32 7.08 -2.50
C SER A 112 -16.15 7.32 -1.54
N TYR A 113 -14.95 7.42 -2.11
CA TYR A 113 -13.69 7.62 -1.41
C TYR A 113 -13.01 8.89 -1.93
N GLN A 114 -12.39 9.65 -1.03
CA GLN A 114 -11.75 10.92 -1.38
C GLN A 114 -10.22 10.88 -1.29
N ALA A 115 -9.67 9.91 -0.54
CA ALA A 115 -8.22 9.81 -0.38
C ALA A 115 -7.80 8.35 -0.15
N ILE A 116 -6.52 8.09 -0.42
CA ILE A 116 -5.85 6.83 -0.11
C ILE A 116 -4.61 7.15 0.72
N ARG A 117 -4.40 6.39 1.78
CA ARG A 117 -3.18 6.42 2.59
C ARG A 117 -2.55 5.05 2.55
N PHE A 118 -1.24 4.99 2.44
CA PHE A 118 -0.47 3.75 2.51
C PHE A 118 0.93 4.03 3.02
N SER A 119 1.68 2.98 3.29
CA SER A 119 3.07 3.10 3.75
C SER A 119 4.03 2.38 2.80
N ILE A 120 5.22 2.95 2.65
CA ILE A 120 6.34 2.27 2.00
C ILE A 120 7.15 1.56 3.07
N GLY A 121 7.18 0.24 2.97
CA GLY A 121 7.82 -0.65 3.93
C GLY A 121 6.87 -1.64 4.59
N LEU A 122 7.31 -2.20 5.70
CA LEU A 122 6.56 -3.12 6.56
C LEU A 122 6.55 -2.56 7.98
N ASP A 123 5.47 -2.74 8.71
CA ASP A 123 5.39 -2.33 10.10
C ASP A 123 6.46 -3.03 10.98
N SER A 124 6.64 -2.53 12.19
CA SER A 124 7.71 -3.02 13.08
C SER A 124 7.56 -4.50 13.46
N VAL A 125 6.34 -5.02 13.52
CA VAL A 125 6.06 -6.42 13.85
C VAL A 125 6.40 -7.31 12.66
N GLU A 126 5.95 -6.92 11.47
CA GLU A 126 6.21 -7.67 10.25
C GLU A 126 7.69 -7.63 9.85
N ASN A 127 8.36 -6.48 10.05
CA ASN A 127 9.76 -6.28 9.74
C ASN A 127 10.70 -7.17 10.59
N LEU A 128 10.29 -7.59 11.78
CA LEU A 128 11.09 -8.46 12.65
C LEU A 128 10.98 -9.96 12.31
N LYS A 129 10.04 -10.35 11.45
CA LYS A 129 9.81 -11.76 11.12
C LYS A 129 10.87 -12.28 10.15
N VAL A 130 11.39 -13.48 10.42
CA VAL A 130 12.33 -14.16 9.53
C VAL A 130 11.66 -14.55 8.22
N PRO A 131 12.19 -14.18 7.04
CA PRO A 131 11.57 -14.43 5.74
C PRO A 131 11.17 -15.90 5.49
N LEU A 132 12.05 -16.84 5.83
CA LEU A 132 11.81 -18.28 5.64
C LEU A 132 10.64 -18.86 6.44
N LEU A 133 10.19 -18.20 7.49
CA LEU A 133 9.04 -18.64 8.29
C LEU A 133 7.71 -18.21 7.68
N LYS A 134 7.73 -17.42 6.60
CA LYS A 134 6.52 -16.95 5.93
C LYS A 134 6.17 -17.86 4.77
N SER A 135 4.94 -18.30 4.70
CA SER A 135 4.40 -19.06 3.57
C SER A 135 4.23 -18.20 2.31
N ASN A 136 4.09 -16.89 2.46
CA ASN A 136 3.88 -15.98 1.35
C ASN A 136 5.20 -15.69 0.62
N SER A 137 5.27 -16.06 -0.67
CA SER A 137 6.45 -15.86 -1.53
C SER A 137 6.88 -14.39 -1.66
N LEU A 138 5.95 -13.44 -1.53
CA LEU A 138 6.20 -12.01 -1.55
C LEU A 138 7.24 -11.59 -0.50
N PHE A 139 7.22 -12.22 0.68
CA PHE A 139 8.16 -11.97 1.75
C PHE A 139 9.44 -12.80 1.65
N ASN A 140 9.54 -13.70 0.69
CA ASN A 140 10.71 -14.56 0.46
C ASN A 140 11.57 -14.10 -0.72
N THR A 141 11.52 -12.81 -1.08
CA THR A 141 12.34 -12.23 -2.14
C THR A 141 13.72 -11.85 -1.58
N PRO A 142 14.81 -12.57 -1.91
CA PRO A 142 16.13 -12.40 -1.26
C PRO A 142 16.70 -10.99 -1.34
N GLN A 143 16.38 -10.25 -2.39
CA GLN A 143 16.86 -8.87 -2.58
C GLN A 143 16.14 -7.87 -1.66
N MET A 144 15.11 -8.30 -0.93
CA MET A 144 14.26 -7.43 -0.13
C MET A 144 14.44 -7.60 1.39
N TRP A 145 15.59 -8.13 1.85
CA TRP A 145 15.99 -8.07 3.27
C TRP A 145 17.49 -7.88 3.42
N PHE A 146 17.89 -7.34 4.58
CA PHE A 146 19.28 -7.22 4.97
C PHE A 146 19.78 -8.53 5.60
N GLY A 147 21.08 -8.80 5.46
CA GLY A 147 21.70 -10.02 5.99
C GLY A 147 21.40 -11.26 5.14
N ASN A 148 21.43 -12.41 5.78
CA ASN A 148 21.11 -13.69 5.17
C ASN A 148 19.85 -14.29 5.81
N THR A 149 19.33 -15.39 5.24
CA THR A 149 18.11 -16.05 5.69
C THR A 149 18.14 -16.57 7.11
N ALA A 150 19.33 -16.82 7.67
CA ALA A 150 19.52 -17.28 9.05
C ALA A 150 19.61 -16.11 10.06
N GLN A 151 20.04 -14.94 9.59
CA GLN A 151 20.31 -13.76 10.42
C GLN A 151 19.76 -12.50 9.74
N THR A 152 18.46 -12.48 9.49
CA THR A 152 17.85 -11.28 8.93
C THR A 152 17.98 -10.09 9.86
N GLN A 153 18.34 -8.95 9.30
CA GLN A 153 18.44 -7.65 9.99
C GLN A 153 17.21 -6.76 9.66
N GLY A 154 16.14 -7.37 9.19
CA GLY A 154 14.93 -6.72 8.74
C GLY A 154 14.82 -6.61 7.23
N TYR A 155 13.64 -6.20 6.79
CA TYR A 155 13.34 -6.05 5.37
C TYR A 155 13.88 -4.74 4.80
N ILE A 156 14.18 -4.77 3.50
CA ILE A 156 14.42 -3.58 2.68
C ILE A 156 13.05 -3.11 2.19
N PHE A 157 12.68 -1.89 2.52
CA PHE A 157 11.38 -1.30 2.20
C PHE A 157 11.31 -0.77 0.76
N LEU A 158 12.42 -0.19 0.31
CA LEU A 158 12.66 0.22 -1.07
C LEU A 158 14.09 -0.19 -1.44
N ASN A 159 14.24 -0.98 -2.49
CA ASN A 159 15.52 -1.35 -3.07
C ASN A 159 15.60 -0.84 -4.50
N MET A 160 16.54 0.06 -4.77
CA MET A 160 16.78 0.59 -6.10
C MET A 160 18.27 0.59 -6.40
N THR A 161 18.66 -0.09 -7.47
CA THR A 161 20.05 -0.17 -7.92
C THR A 161 20.15 0.14 -9.41
N GLY A 162 21.33 0.59 -9.83
CA GLY A 162 21.56 0.91 -11.22
C GLY A 162 22.87 1.64 -11.45
N LYS A 163 22.93 2.40 -12.52
CA LYS A 163 24.04 3.30 -12.83
C LYS A 163 23.54 4.72 -13.03
N ILE A 164 24.32 5.70 -12.62
CA ILE A 164 23.97 7.12 -12.75
C ILE A 164 25.20 7.91 -13.17
N ASP A 165 24.99 8.92 -13.99
CA ASP A 165 26.01 9.88 -14.35
C ASP A 165 26.39 10.70 -13.11
N THR A 166 27.67 10.64 -12.75
CA THR A 166 28.23 11.32 -11.55
C THR A 166 29.07 12.54 -11.91
N THR A 167 29.16 12.95 -13.18
CA THR A 167 29.88 14.16 -13.56
C THR A 167 29.24 15.41 -12.93
N ALA A 168 30.05 16.42 -12.68
CA ALA A 168 29.60 17.63 -11.97
C ALA A 168 28.40 18.30 -12.67
N LEU A 169 28.45 18.38 -14.01
CA LEU A 169 27.39 19.02 -14.83
C LEU A 169 26.24 18.07 -15.20
N GLY A 170 26.38 16.75 -14.96
CA GLY A 170 25.34 15.77 -15.31
C GLY A 170 25.17 15.54 -16.82
N ILE A 171 26.21 15.81 -17.61
CA ILE A 171 26.23 15.64 -19.08
C ILE A 171 27.19 14.56 -19.53
N GLY A 172 27.61 13.69 -18.62
CA GLY A 172 28.57 12.61 -18.86
C GLY A 172 28.10 11.63 -19.95
N THR A 173 29.04 10.88 -20.49
CA THR A 173 28.81 9.75 -21.41
C THR A 173 28.24 8.54 -20.66
N LEU A 174 27.81 7.51 -21.36
CA LEU A 174 27.38 6.24 -20.73
C LEU A 174 28.53 5.56 -19.98
N ALA A 175 29.78 5.72 -20.47
CA ALA A 175 30.98 5.15 -19.82
C ALA A 175 31.32 5.82 -18.47
N GLU A 176 30.87 7.05 -18.26
CA GLU A 176 31.07 7.80 -17.02
C GLU A 176 29.99 7.54 -15.96
N MET A 177 28.96 6.76 -16.29
CA MET A 177 27.95 6.34 -15.31
C MET A 177 28.57 5.38 -14.27
N LYS A 178 28.32 5.67 -13.01
CA LYS A 178 28.79 4.87 -11.87
C LYS A 178 27.63 4.10 -11.22
N PRO A 179 27.91 2.94 -10.63
CA PRO A 179 26.92 2.21 -9.86
C PRO A 179 26.38 3.04 -8.70
N PHE A 180 25.08 2.87 -8.42
CA PHE A 180 24.46 3.32 -7.17
C PHE A 180 23.57 2.21 -6.60
N SER A 181 23.32 2.27 -5.29
CA SER A 181 22.45 1.33 -4.59
C SER A 181 21.80 2.01 -3.39
N TYR A 182 20.48 2.05 -3.39
CA TYR A 182 19.68 2.57 -2.28
C TYR A 182 18.78 1.48 -1.74
N LYS A 183 19.20 0.89 -0.62
CA LYS A 183 18.47 -0.11 0.16
C LYS A 183 17.90 0.57 1.40
N ILE A 184 16.73 1.15 1.27
CA ILE A 184 16.01 1.83 2.37
C ILE A 184 15.24 0.78 3.15
N GLY A 185 15.41 0.75 4.46
CA GLY A 185 14.74 -0.14 5.39
C GLY A 185 14.81 0.38 6.81
N THR A 186 14.66 -0.49 7.79
CA THR A 186 14.57 -0.19 9.23
C THR A 186 13.28 0.56 9.62
N ASN A 187 12.80 0.33 10.84
CA ASN A 187 11.55 0.92 11.33
C ASN A 187 11.54 2.45 11.29
N ALA A 188 12.72 3.09 11.44
CA ALA A 188 12.86 4.54 11.39
C ALA A 188 12.57 5.14 9.99
N ASN A 189 12.67 4.32 8.95
CA ASN A 189 12.46 4.72 7.55
C ASN A 189 11.12 4.19 7.00
N TYR A 190 10.24 3.67 7.83
CA TYR A 190 8.86 3.36 7.48
C TYR A 190 8.12 4.65 7.13
N LYS A 191 7.69 4.78 5.87
CA LYS A 191 7.24 6.07 5.35
C LYS A 191 5.81 6.05 4.86
N GLN A 192 4.97 6.87 5.50
CA GLN A 192 3.59 7.05 5.08
C GLN A 192 3.50 7.98 3.85
N VAL A 193 2.62 7.62 2.94
CA VAL A 193 2.20 8.38 1.76
C VAL A 193 0.71 8.66 1.87
N ILE A 194 0.31 9.89 1.58
CA ILE A 194 -1.09 10.31 1.59
C ILE A 194 -1.43 10.90 0.21
N MET A 195 -2.36 10.24 -0.47
CA MET A 195 -2.89 10.70 -1.76
C MET A 195 -4.25 11.32 -1.52
N ASN A 196 -4.29 12.64 -1.43
CA ASN A 196 -5.53 13.40 -1.29
C ASN A 196 -6.19 13.61 -2.67
N ASN A 197 -7.50 13.89 -2.67
CA ASN A 197 -8.28 14.23 -3.87
C ASN A 197 -8.27 13.13 -4.96
N VAL A 198 -8.12 11.87 -4.57
CA VAL A 198 -8.16 10.73 -5.50
C VAL A 198 -9.58 10.57 -6.08
N ASN A 199 -10.62 10.81 -5.30
CA ASN A 199 -12.04 10.88 -5.66
C ASN A 199 -12.51 9.76 -6.60
N PHE A 200 -12.77 8.58 -6.05
CA PHE A 200 -13.30 7.44 -6.81
C PHE A 200 -14.51 6.81 -6.11
N THR A 201 -15.30 6.06 -6.87
CA THR A 201 -16.47 5.35 -6.34
C THR A 201 -16.36 3.87 -6.65
N VAL A 202 -16.45 3.05 -5.63
CA VAL A 202 -16.54 1.59 -5.74
C VAL A 202 -18.01 1.22 -5.88
N LEU A 203 -18.39 0.62 -7.00
CA LEU A 203 -19.74 0.11 -7.24
C LEU A 203 -19.84 -1.36 -6.85
N PRO A 204 -21.04 -1.80 -6.39
CA PRO A 204 -21.29 -3.20 -6.03
C PRO A 204 -20.96 -4.17 -7.16
N GLY A 205 -20.15 -5.19 -6.87
CA GLY A 205 -19.80 -6.25 -7.82
C GLY A 205 -18.94 -5.81 -9.00
N GLN A 206 -18.46 -4.57 -9.02
CA GLN A 206 -17.61 -4.04 -10.10
C GLN A 206 -16.18 -3.85 -9.65
N SER A 207 -15.25 -3.86 -10.62
CA SER A 207 -13.85 -3.50 -10.39
C SER A 207 -13.66 -2.00 -10.59
N GLN A 208 -13.08 -1.34 -9.60
CA GLN A 208 -12.65 0.06 -9.66
C GLN A 208 -11.13 0.10 -9.75
N TYR A 209 -10.61 0.81 -10.74
CA TYR A 209 -9.18 1.07 -10.89
C TYR A 209 -8.83 2.43 -10.30
N VAL A 210 -7.69 2.48 -9.62
CA VAL A 210 -7.08 3.73 -9.14
C VAL A 210 -5.67 3.80 -9.72
N HIS A 211 -5.37 4.88 -10.44
CA HIS A 211 -4.15 5.04 -11.22
C HIS A 211 -3.18 5.99 -10.51
N PHE A 212 -1.94 5.55 -10.33
CA PHE A 212 -0.85 6.37 -9.82
C PHE A 212 0.38 6.25 -10.72
N LEU A 213 1.06 7.37 -10.90
CA LEU A 213 2.42 7.42 -11.44
C LEU A 213 3.41 7.34 -10.28
N ILE A 214 4.46 6.54 -10.43
CA ILE A 214 5.57 6.43 -9.48
C ILE A 214 6.83 6.95 -10.16
N ASP A 215 7.14 8.23 -9.95
CA ASP A 215 8.31 8.88 -10.55
C ASP A 215 9.57 8.68 -9.71
N TYR A 216 10.38 7.71 -10.09
CA TYR A 216 11.66 7.39 -9.43
C TYR A 216 12.67 8.54 -9.47
N ASN A 217 12.52 9.50 -10.42
CA ASN A 217 13.37 10.71 -10.45
C ASN A 217 13.24 11.54 -9.17
N LYS A 218 12.08 11.53 -8.53
CA LYS A 218 11.83 12.31 -7.30
C LYS A 218 12.70 11.87 -6.14
N LEU A 219 13.16 10.61 -6.10
CA LEU A 219 14.08 10.14 -5.05
C LEU A 219 15.39 10.93 -5.02
N PHE A 220 15.84 11.41 -6.15
CA PHE A 220 17.12 12.16 -6.26
C PHE A 220 16.99 13.65 -5.93
N THR A 221 15.80 14.13 -5.56
CA THR A 221 15.57 15.56 -5.28
C THR A 221 16.51 16.04 -4.18
N GLY A 222 17.30 17.07 -4.52
CA GLY A 222 18.28 17.67 -3.61
C GLY A 222 19.46 16.77 -3.24
N ILE A 223 19.69 15.64 -3.91
CA ILE A 223 20.88 14.78 -3.72
C ILE A 223 21.98 15.27 -4.66
N GLN A 224 23.16 15.51 -4.12
CA GLN A 224 24.33 15.84 -4.93
C GLN A 224 24.96 14.55 -5.48
N LEU A 225 24.54 14.15 -6.68
CA LEU A 225 24.93 12.88 -7.30
C LEU A 225 26.38 12.83 -7.80
N SER A 226 27.07 13.96 -7.90
CA SER A 226 28.51 14.04 -8.17
C SER A 226 29.37 13.68 -6.94
N ASN A 227 28.78 13.62 -5.75
CA ASN A 227 29.48 13.17 -4.55
C ASN A 227 29.38 11.64 -4.41
N PRO A 228 30.50 10.90 -4.47
CA PRO A 228 30.50 9.44 -4.36
C PRO A 228 29.86 8.89 -3.08
N THR A 229 29.92 9.64 -1.98
CA THR A 229 29.30 9.23 -0.70
C THR A 229 27.77 9.21 -0.76
N ASN A 230 27.16 9.80 -1.78
CA ASN A 230 25.71 9.84 -1.99
C ASN A 230 25.21 8.72 -2.91
N LEU A 231 26.03 7.73 -3.24
CA LEU A 231 25.65 6.68 -4.19
C LEU A 231 25.23 5.38 -3.53
N PHE A 232 25.52 5.19 -2.23
CA PHE A 232 25.32 3.89 -1.60
C PHE A 232 24.65 3.98 -0.22
N ILE A 233 23.59 3.16 -0.06
CA ILE A 233 22.95 2.79 1.19
C ILE A 233 22.75 1.28 1.10
N ASN A 234 23.62 0.48 1.73
CA ASN A 234 23.66 -0.98 1.54
C ASN A 234 23.43 -1.80 2.81
N SER A 235 23.41 -1.15 3.96
CA SER A 235 23.29 -1.82 5.26
C SER A 235 22.27 -1.14 6.16
N THR A 236 21.90 -1.79 7.24
CA THR A 236 21.05 -1.19 8.28
C THR A 236 21.72 0.01 8.94
N ALA A 237 23.05 0.01 9.08
CA ALA A 237 23.80 1.14 9.61
C ALA A 237 23.70 2.38 8.69
N ASP A 238 23.81 2.19 7.38
CA ASP A 238 23.68 3.27 6.40
C ASP A 238 22.28 3.93 6.44
N ASN A 239 21.27 3.22 6.91
CA ASN A 239 19.90 3.71 7.01
C ASN A 239 19.70 4.78 8.10
N SER A 240 20.70 5.03 8.95
CA SER A 240 20.70 6.14 9.90
C SER A 240 21.34 7.43 9.35
N THR A 241 21.96 7.38 8.18
CA THR A 241 22.69 8.50 7.56
C THR A 241 21.77 9.62 7.08
N VAL A 242 22.36 10.80 6.87
CA VAL A 242 21.67 11.96 6.28
C VAL A 242 21.15 11.64 4.88
N LEU A 243 21.90 10.86 4.09
CA LEU A 243 21.49 10.43 2.76
C LEU A 243 20.23 9.58 2.83
N ALA A 244 20.19 8.54 3.67
CA ALA A 244 19.05 7.66 3.80
C ALA A 244 17.79 8.41 4.24
N LYS A 245 17.92 9.31 5.22
CA LYS A 245 16.82 10.17 5.68
C LYS A 245 16.29 11.06 4.54
N LYS A 246 17.18 11.59 3.71
CA LYS A 246 16.81 12.43 2.58
C LYS A 246 16.06 11.65 1.51
N ILE A 247 16.57 10.48 1.11
CA ILE A 247 15.90 9.55 0.20
C ILE A 247 14.51 9.18 0.77
N CYS A 248 14.44 8.77 2.02
CA CYS A 248 13.19 8.41 2.68
C CYS A 248 12.17 9.57 2.67
N ASN A 249 12.61 10.79 2.92
CA ASN A 249 11.74 11.97 2.88
C ASN A 249 11.26 12.32 1.47
N ASN A 250 11.97 11.90 0.43
CA ASN A 250 11.57 12.09 -0.96
C ASN A 250 10.52 11.04 -1.43
N ILE A 251 10.38 9.90 -0.73
CA ILE A 251 9.47 8.82 -1.13
C ILE A 251 8.02 9.30 -1.38
N PRO A 252 7.38 10.11 -0.51
CA PRO A 252 6.01 10.54 -0.77
C PRO A 252 5.83 11.32 -2.07
N SER A 253 6.86 12.08 -2.47
CA SER A 253 6.80 12.86 -3.71
C SER A 253 6.92 12.04 -5.00
N MET A 254 7.29 10.75 -4.88
CA MET A 254 7.30 9.85 -6.05
C MET A 254 5.89 9.58 -6.56
N PHE A 255 4.90 9.55 -5.66
CA PHE A 255 3.54 9.16 -5.98
C PHE A 255 2.73 10.36 -6.47
N ILE A 256 2.19 10.25 -7.66
CA ILE A 256 1.42 11.29 -8.34
C ILE A 256 0.11 10.66 -8.80
N LEU A 257 -1.02 11.35 -8.57
CA LEU A 257 -2.30 10.89 -9.09
C LEU A 257 -2.28 10.98 -10.61
N ASP A 258 -2.60 9.88 -11.28
CA ASP A 258 -2.83 9.88 -12.72
C ASP A 258 -4.30 10.23 -12.99
N LEU A 259 -4.51 11.35 -13.64
CA LEU A 259 -5.84 11.90 -13.96
C LEU A 259 -6.29 11.56 -15.39
N ASN A 260 -5.52 10.71 -16.13
CA ASN A 260 -5.84 10.34 -17.50
C ASN A 260 -6.71 9.09 -17.60
#